data_38707b84bc7269cdd64df3f8b3d73588
#
_entry.id   38707b84bc7269cdd64df3f8b3d73588
#
_cell.length_a   1.000
_cell.length_b   1.000
_cell.length_c   1.000
_cell.angle_alpha   90.00
_cell.angle_beta   90.00
_cell.angle_gamma   90.00
#
_symmetry.space_group_name_H-M   'P 1'
#
loop_
_entity.id
_entity.type
_entity.pdbx_description
1 polymer ?
#
loop_
_entity_poly.entity_id
_entity_poly.type
_entity_poly.pdbx_seq_one_letter_code
_entity_poly.pdbx_strand_id
1 'polypeptide(L)'
;MKNPFANLFKKKKKDEADKPPTPTGDKPKKEGFFDKFLKNRLGKQSIKGEEILGVELTPSEIRLSQVSNNKSNQWVLDKFYIHKIDGLPEGSTALENPDKYGEELQVALQRSKITTSNAAIAIPVTSAIIRVVTAPLMSDEELKKAIDTDSLWENLVQLTDNLADYSIFHQVINKDTTGNTMDILFVASKLSDINSYTEIIKKGGLNAVIIDVKCFALKSAVDQVNQIAGSIEESNLTAVLEFGLDENYVMILYENNPIITDIFIRSQDRKTLTESNNQEEMDALVRRYMTQVKQAIQDFETKYEKRIRNLKVTSNLPNVEEYLGSFRKNMVNTGFNLFDPLDGIKVPAQLEESVNLGNRSYLSTVTV
;
A
#
# COMPACT_ATOMS: atom_id res chain seq x y z
N MET A 1 16.16 -32.24 -7.51
CA MET A 1 16.61 -30.86 -7.69
C MET A 1 17.56 -30.52 -6.57
N LYS A 2 18.75 -29.96 -6.85
CA LYS A 2 19.72 -29.61 -5.81
C LYS A 2 19.22 -28.34 -5.09
N ASN A 3 19.09 -28.41 -3.78
CA ASN A 3 18.63 -27.29 -2.95
C ASN A 3 19.64 -26.12 -3.07
N PRO A 4 19.25 -24.96 -3.60
CA PRO A 4 20.17 -23.82 -3.81
C PRO A 4 20.75 -23.26 -2.50
N PHE A 5 20.13 -23.56 -1.35
CA PHE A 5 20.55 -23.06 -0.03
C PHE A 5 21.56 -23.96 0.69
N ALA A 6 21.93 -25.10 0.13
CA ALA A 6 22.86 -26.06 0.79
C ALA A 6 24.25 -25.47 1.09
N ASN A 7 24.61 -24.35 0.49
CA ASN A 7 25.91 -23.71 0.66
C ASN A 7 25.91 -22.53 1.63
N LEU A 8 24.74 -22.03 2.03
CA LEU A 8 24.64 -20.86 2.92
C LEU A 8 25.17 -21.14 4.34
N PHE A 9 25.21 -22.42 4.76
CA PHE A 9 25.55 -22.83 6.12
C PHE A 9 26.78 -23.73 6.23
N LYS A 10 27.56 -23.91 5.16
CA LYS A 10 28.83 -24.65 5.25
C LYS A 10 29.91 -23.78 5.93
N LYS A 11 30.08 -23.96 7.25
CA LYS A 11 31.20 -23.46 8.01
C LYS A 11 32.52 -23.97 7.40
N LYS A 12 33.33 -23.09 6.88
CA LYS A 12 34.77 -23.36 6.68
C LYS A 12 35.45 -23.42 8.06
N LYS A 13 35.78 -24.61 8.51
CA LYS A 13 36.84 -24.75 9.56
C LYS A 13 38.16 -24.30 8.97
N LYS A 14 38.72 -23.25 9.53
CA LYS A 14 40.13 -22.90 9.41
C LYS A 14 40.70 -22.78 10.81
N ASP A 15 41.84 -23.44 10.97
CA ASP A 15 42.61 -23.57 12.18
C ASP A 15 43.07 -22.21 12.70
N GLU A 16 42.97 -22.04 14.01
CA GLU A 16 43.44 -20.88 14.75
C GLU A 16 44.92 -20.95 15.05
N ALA A 17 45.59 -19.82 14.88
CA ALA A 17 46.83 -19.50 15.59
C ALA A 17 46.70 -18.10 16.17
N ASP A 18 46.96 -18.01 17.46
CA ASP A 18 46.92 -16.87 18.36
C ASP A 18 47.46 -15.54 17.84
N LYS A 19 46.68 -14.44 18.07
CA LYS A 19 47.19 -13.09 18.35
C LYS A 19 46.18 -12.25 19.14
N PRO A 20 46.62 -11.36 20.06
CA PRO A 20 45.76 -10.63 20.98
C PRO A 20 45.00 -9.45 20.32
N PRO A 21 43.86 -9.00 20.88
CA PRO A 21 42.99 -8.02 20.26
C PRO A 21 43.51 -6.59 20.43
N THR A 22 43.52 -5.86 19.32
CA THR A 22 43.60 -4.39 19.30
C THR A 22 42.20 -3.80 19.28
N PRO A 23 41.90 -2.75 20.06
CA PRO A 23 40.54 -2.17 20.06
C PRO A 23 40.39 -1.24 18.86
N THR A 24 39.59 -1.66 17.90
CA THR A 24 39.09 -0.79 16.83
C THR A 24 37.75 -0.22 17.22
N GLY A 25 37.69 1.11 17.34
CA GLY A 25 36.51 1.84 17.71
C GLY A 25 35.33 1.58 16.79
N ASP A 26 34.18 1.31 17.41
CA ASP A 26 32.88 1.22 16.79
C ASP A 26 32.52 2.54 16.09
N LYS A 27 32.51 2.52 14.78
CA LYS A 27 31.83 3.57 14.02
C LYS A 27 30.32 3.37 14.21
N PRO A 28 29.56 4.39 14.61
CA PRO A 28 28.10 4.24 14.75
C PRO A 28 27.52 3.88 13.38
N LYS A 29 26.92 2.69 13.29
CA LYS A 29 26.09 2.29 12.14
C LYS A 29 25.00 3.34 11.98
N LYS A 30 24.91 3.99 10.82
CA LYS A 30 23.79 4.86 10.48
C LYS A 30 22.52 4.00 10.48
N GLU A 31 21.70 4.14 11.51
CA GLU A 31 20.35 3.59 11.51
C GLU A 31 19.64 4.14 10.27
N GLY A 32 19.14 3.24 9.41
CA GLY A 32 18.38 3.64 8.23
C GLY A 32 17.15 4.46 8.63
N PHE A 33 16.78 5.42 7.81
CA PHE A 33 15.58 6.26 8.01
C PHE A 33 14.34 5.39 8.28
N PHE A 34 14.23 4.24 7.63
CA PHE A 34 13.14 3.28 7.78
C PHE A 34 13.20 2.46 9.08
N ASP A 35 14.39 2.18 9.63
CA ASP A 35 14.50 1.57 10.97
C ASP A 35 13.93 2.50 12.06
N LYS A 36 14.08 3.82 11.89
CA LYS A 36 13.42 4.80 12.75
C LYS A 36 11.91 4.84 12.49
N PHE A 37 11.49 4.71 11.25
CA PHE A 37 10.09 4.70 10.83
C PHE A 37 9.35 3.45 11.34
N LEU A 38 9.94 2.26 11.23
CA LEU A 38 9.38 1.00 11.70
C LEU A 38 9.42 0.85 13.23
N LYS A 39 10.48 1.29 13.90
CA LYS A 39 10.52 1.36 15.37
C LYS A 39 9.40 2.25 15.91
N ASN A 40 9.03 3.32 15.21
CA ASN A 40 7.91 4.16 15.57
C ASN A 40 6.54 3.51 15.27
N ARG A 41 6.42 2.64 14.28
CA ARG A 41 5.16 1.95 13.93
C ARG A 41 4.94 0.67 14.73
N LEU A 42 5.98 -0.09 15.06
CA LEU A 42 5.93 -1.29 15.90
C LEU A 42 6.00 -0.99 17.42
N GLY A 43 6.64 0.09 17.80
CA GLY A 43 6.52 0.64 19.15
C GLY A 43 5.30 1.53 19.19
N LYS A 44 4.26 1.16 19.90
CA LYS A 44 3.06 1.92 20.27
C LYS A 44 3.31 3.34 20.84
N GLN A 45 4.20 4.08 20.23
CA GLN A 45 4.29 5.52 20.34
C GLN A 45 3.60 6.08 19.09
N SER A 46 2.25 6.04 19.10
CA SER A 46 1.51 7.10 18.44
C SER A 46 2.20 8.39 18.88
N ILE A 47 2.47 9.29 17.95
CA ILE A 47 2.80 10.68 18.21
C ILE A 47 1.54 11.22 18.91
N LYS A 48 1.42 10.96 20.22
CA LYS A 48 0.23 11.28 20.99
C LYS A 48 0.13 12.80 21.03
N GLY A 49 -0.78 13.35 20.24
CA GLY A 49 -1.13 14.77 20.25
C GLY A 49 -0.65 15.59 19.04
N GLU A 50 0.04 15.00 18.05
CA GLU A 50 0.33 15.71 16.81
C GLU A 50 -0.75 15.41 15.75
N GLU A 51 -1.27 16.47 15.15
CA GLU A 51 -2.18 16.37 14.03
C GLU A 51 -1.40 15.93 12.78
N ILE A 52 -1.92 14.95 12.04
CA ILE A 52 -1.32 14.47 10.79
C ILE A 52 -2.34 14.64 9.68
N LEU A 53 -1.89 15.21 8.57
CA LEU A 53 -2.66 15.37 7.35
C LEU A 53 -2.35 14.20 6.41
N GLY A 54 -3.36 13.44 6.03
CA GLY A 54 -3.27 12.49 4.91
C GLY A 54 -3.18 13.24 3.60
N VAL A 55 -2.19 12.89 2.77
CA VAL A 55 -1.97 13.48 1.44
C VAL A 55 -1.83 12.36 0.42
N GLU A 56 -2.66 12.40 -0.61
CA GLU A 56 -2.54 11.53 -1.77
C GLU A 56 -2.33 12.38 -3.03
N LEU A 57 -1.29 12.05 -3.79
CA LEU A 57 -0.95 12.68 -5.07
C LEU A 57 -1.35 11.74 -6.21
N THR A 58 -2.35 12.14 -6.99
CA THR A 58 -2.79 11.39 -8.17
C THR A 58 -2.46 12.15 -9.45
N PRO A 59 -2.54 11.55 -10.64
CA PRO A 59 -2.28 12.24 -11.91
C PRO A 59 -3.14 13.49 -12.16
N SER A 60 -4.33 13.56 -11.56
CA SER A 60 -5.30 14.63 -11.84
C SER A 60 -5.66 15.49 -10.64
N GLU A 61 -5.33 15.05 -9.42
CA GLU A 61 -5.76 15.74 -8.21
C GLU A 61 -4.88 15.46 -6.99
N ILE A 62 -4.91 16.39 -6.04
CA ILE A 62 -4.35 16.24 -4.70
C ILE A 62 -5.51 16.09 -3.73
N ARG A 63 -5.50 15.03 -2.95
CA ARG A 63 -6.51 14.73 -1.93
C ARG A 63 -5.90 14.95 -0.54
N LEU A 64 -6.62 15.70 0.29
CA LEU A 64 -6.21 16.05 1.64
C LEU A 64 -7.30 15.63 2.62
N SER A 65 -6.93 14.92 3.68
CA SER A 65 -7.84 14.54 4.74
C SER A 65 -7.14 14.53 6.09
N GLN A 66 -7.86 14.94 7.12
CA GLN A 66 -7.42 14.85 8.51
C GLN A 66 -8.52 14.21 9.32
N VAL A 67 -8.17 13.11 9.99
CA VAL A 67 -9.09 12.36 10.85
C VAL A 67 -8.50 12.30 12.25
N SER A 68 -9.32 12.55 13.25
CA SER A 68 -8.93 12.47 14.66
C SER A 68 -9.86 11.59 15.48
N ASN A 69 -9.38 11.14 16.61
CA ASN A 69 -10.19 10.43 17.57
C ASN A 69 -10.59 11.39 18.70
N ASN A 70 -11.89 11.61 18.87
CA ASN A 70 -12.40 12.51 19.89
C ASN A 70 -12.34 11.88 21.31
N LYS A 71 -12.66 12.69 22.34
CA LYS A 71 -12.65 12.25 23.74
C LYS A 71 -13.60 11.07 24.04
N SER A 72 -14.58 10.84 23.17
CA SER A 72 -15.53 9.73 23.28
C SER A 72 -15.07 8.48 22.52
N ASN A 73 -13.82 8.44 22.09
CA ASN A 73 -13.23 7.39 21.26
C ASN A 73 -13.97 7.18 19.93
N GLN A 74 -14.54 8.25 19.37
CA GLN A 74 -15.20 8.26 18.08
C GLN A 74 -14.30 8.94 17.04
N TRP A 75 -14.12 8.32 15.90
CA TRP A 75 -13.40 8.91 14.78
C TRP A 75 -14.21 10.03 14.13
N VAL A 76 -13.57 11.13 13.82
CA VAL A 76 -14.16 12.33 13.24
C VAL A 76 -13.31 12.81 12.07
N LEU A 77 -13.95 13.14 10.96
CA LEU A 77 -13.30 13.79 9.82
C LEU A 77 -13.18 15.30 10.12
N ASP A 78 -11.98 15.75 10.45
CA ASP A 78 -11.76 17.16 10.84
C ASP A 78 -11.60 18.07 9.63
N LYS A 79 -10.89 17.58 8.60
CA LYS A 79 -10.60 18.30 7.36
C LYS A 79 -10.74 17.38 6.16
N PHE A 80 -11.20 17.95 5.05
CA PHE A 80 -11.26 17.26 3.78
C PHE A 80 -11.19 18.28 2.63
N TYR A 81 -10.36 18.01 1.62
CA TYR A 81 -10.26 18.84 0.44
C TYR A 81 -9.72 18.06 -0.75
N ILE A 82 -10.31 18.26 -1.93
CA ILE A 82 -9.81 17.75 -3.19
C ILE A 82 -9.41 18.96 -4.06
N HIS A 83 -8.17 18.96 -4.51
CA HIS A 83 -7.63 19.98 -5.41
C HIS A 83 -7.34 19.34 -6.77
N LYS A 84 -8.00 19.83 -7.81
CA LYS A 84 -7.74 19.39 -9.19
C LYS A 84 -6.50 20.07 -9.73
N ILE A 85 -5.69 19.30 -10.44
CA ILE A 85 -4.48 19.77 -11.10
C ILE A 85 -4.78 19.90 -12.60
N ASP A 86 -4.61 21.11 -13.12
CA ASP A 86 -4.80 21.39 -14.53
C ASP A 86 -3.45 21.52 -15.27
N GLY A 87 -3.47 21.26 -16.59
CA GLY A 87 -2.35 21.51 -17.48
C GLY A 87 -1.23 20.48 -17.45
N LEU A 88 -1.45 19.30 -16.84
CA LEU A 88 -0.55 18.15 -16.99
C LEU A 88 -0.97 17.27 -18.17
N PRO A 89 -0.02 16.64 -18.88
CA PRO A 89 -0.33 15.60 -19.86
C PRO A 89 -1.07 14.44 -19.20
N GLU A 90 -1.95 13.77 -19.95
CA GLU A 90 -2.66 12.60 -19.47
C GLU A 90 -1.69 11.49 -18.98
N GLY A 91 -1.92 10.96 -17.79
CA GLY A 91 -1.09 9.93 -17.18
C GLY A 91 0.23 10.42 -16.57
N SER A 92 0.45 11.75 -16.51
CA SER A 92 1.61 12.32 -15.82
C SER A 92 1.61 11.95 -14.34
N THR A 93 2.79 11.66 -13.81
CA THR A 93 2.99 11.30 -12.40
C THR A 93 3.62 12.45 -11.60
N ALA A 94 3.51 12.38 -10.28
CA ALA A 94 4.15 13.34 -9.39
C ALA A 94 5.68 13.31 -9.51
N LEU A 95 6.26 12.15 -9.79
CA LEU A 95 7.72 12.00 -9.98
C LEU A 95 8.23 12.65 -11.26
N GLU A 96 7.40 12.70 -12.31
CA GLU A 96 7.75 13.38 -13.59
C GLU A 96 7.61 14.89 -13.50
N ASN A 97 6.76 15.40 -12.58
CA ASN A 97 6.45 16.82 -12.47
C ASN A 97 6.53 17.33 -11.01
N PRO A 98 7.63 17.08 -10.27
CA PRO A 98 7.72 17.32 -8.83
C PRO A 98 7.48 18.79 -8.46
N ASP A 99 7.96 19.72 -9.28
CA ASP A 99 7.80 21.15 -9.04
C ASP A 99 6.34 21.57 -9.11
N LYS A 100 5.63 21.13 -10.15
CA LYS A 100 4.21 21.44 -10.33
C LYS A 100 3.37 20.90 -9.16
N TYR A 101 3.59 19.64 -8.75
CA TYR A 101 2.86 19.07 -7.61
C TYR A 101 3.15 19.78 -6.30
N GLY A 102 4.39 20.21 -6.06
CA GLY A 102 4.72 21.01 -4.87
C GLY A 102 3.99 22.36 -4.84
N GLU A 103 3.90 23.05 -5.99
CA GLU A 103 3.17 24.31 -6.12
C GLU A 103 1.66 24.12 -5.94
N GLU A 104 1.07 23.10 -6.58
CA GLU A 104 -0.35 22.79 -6.46
C GLU A 104 -0.72 22.33 -5.05
N LEU A 105 0.15 21.62 -4.35
CA LEU A 105 -0.04 21.27 -2.95
C LEU A 105 -0.08 22.53 -2.07
N GLN A 106 0.79 23.50 -2.32
CA GLN A 106 0.78 24.77 -1.60
C GLN A 106 -0.55 25.54 -1.82
N VAL A 107 -1.04 25.56 -3.08
CA VAL A 107 -2.34 26.15 -3.42
C VAL A 107 -3.49 25.40 -2.72
N ALA A 108 -3.44 24.06 -2.71
CA ALA A 108 -4.44 23.22 -2.06
C ALA A 108 -4.53 23.52 -0.56
N LEU A 109 -3.38 23.64 0.13
CA LEU A 109 -3.32 23.98 1.56
C LEU A 109 -3.88 25.37 1.85
N GLN A 110 -3.54 26.36 1.02
CA GLN A 110 -4.08 27.72 1.16
C GLN A 110 -5.61 27.75 0.98
N ARG A 111 -6.13 27.07 -0.04
CA ARG A 111 -7.58 27.04 -0.31
C ARG A 111 -8.36 26.25 0.74
N SER A 112 -7.83 25.15 1.22
CA SER A 112 -8.46 24.31 2.25
C SER A 112 -8.38 24.92 3.67
N LYS A 113 -7.53 25.94 3.87
CA LYS A 113 -7.24 26.54 5.19
C LYS A 113 -6.75 25.49 6.21
N ILE A 114 -6.07 24.45 5.74
CA ILE A 114 -5.44 23.45 6.59
C ILE A 114 -4.16 24.08 7.16
N THR A 115 -3.97 23.95 8.49
CA THR A 115 -2.83 24.51 9.21
C THR A 115 -1.88 23.45 9.76
N THR A 116 -2.24 22.17 9.59
CA THR A 116 -1.43 21.03 9.99
C THR A 116 -0.13 21.01 9.20
N SER A 117 0.99 20.81 9.87
CA SER A 117 2.34 20.83 9.27
C SER A 117 2.91 19.45 8.98
N ASN A 118 2.40 18.40 9.62
CA ASN A 118 2.87 17.03 9.44
C ASN A 118 1.97 16.27 8.47
N ALA A 119 2.56 15.55 7.53
CA ALA A 119 1.85 14.78 6.52
C ALA A 119 2.18 13.29 6.57
N ALA A 120 1.15 12.47 6.38
CA ALA A 120 1.28 11.08 5.96
C ALA A 120 0.96 11.02 4.46
N ILE A 121 1.84 10.38 3.68
CA ILE A 121 1.64 10.23 2.24
C ILE A 121 1.54 8.77 1.85
N ALA A 122 0.69 8.46 0.88
CA ALA A 122 0.59 7.16 0.24
C ALA A 122 1.19 7.25 -1.16
N ILE A 123 2.32 6.55 -1.38
CA ILE A 123 2.92 6.45 -2.72
C ILE A 123 2.26 5.33 -3.52
N PRO A 124 2.21 5.43 -4.87
CA PRO A 124 1.61 4.41 -5.72
C PRO A 124 2.20 3.02 -5.51
N VAL A 125 1.40 1.99 -5.70
CA VAL A 125 1.85 0.57 -5.64
C VAL A 125 2.94 0.31 -6.67
N THR A 126 2.87 0.97 -7.83
CA THR A 126 3.88 0.90 -8.90
C THR A 126 5.25 1.46 -8.50
N SER A 127 5.32 2.26 -7.43
CA SER A 127 6.59 2.77 -6.85
C SER A 127 7.21 1.77 -5.85
N ALA A 128 6.60 0.61 -5.67
CA ALA A 128 7.09 -0.43 -4.75
C ALA A 128 7.13 -1.80 -5.43
N ILE A 129 8.12 -2.59 -5.05
CA ILE A 129 8.20 -4.01 -5.37
C ILE A 129 7.62 -4.76 -4.17
N ILE A 130 6.50 -5.44 -4.35
CA ILE A 130 5.82 -6.17 -3.28
C ILE A 130 5.76 -7.64 -3.68
N ARG A 131 6.34 -8.51 -2.87
CA ARG A 131 6.40 -9.96 -3.16
C ARG A 131 6.29 -10.77 -1.88
N VAL A 132 5.66 -11.92 -1.99
CA VAL A 132 5.76 -12.98 -0.98
C VAL A 132 6.80 -13.98 -1.47
N VAL A 133 7.89 -14.12 -0.73
CA VAL A 133 8.99 -15.03 -1.05
C VAL A 133 9.04 -16.17 -0.05
N THR A 134 9.27 -17.39 -0.52
CA THR A 134 9.40 -18.56 0.34
C THR A 134 10.88 -18.83 0.61
N ALA A 135 11.26 -18.86 1.88
CA ALA A 135 12.60 -19.13 2.37
C ALA A 135 12.62 -20.43 3.21
N PRO A 136 13.79 -21.05 3.44
CA PRO A 136 13.93 -22.09 4.46
C PRO A 136 13.50 -21.56 5.84
N LEU A 137 12.92 -22.42 6.66
CA LEU A 137 12.55 -22.05 8.04
C LEU A 137 13.81 -21.67 8.83
N MET A 138 13.79 -20.49 9.40
CA MET A 138 14.88 -19.91 10.17
C MET A 138 14.37 -19.41 11.53
N SER A 139 15.22 -19.45 12.54
CA SER A 139 15.01 -18.69 13.77
C SER A 139 15.13 -17.19 13.50
N ASP A 140 14.60 -16.37 14.39
CA ASP A 140 14.66 -14.90 14.24
C ASP A 140 16.11 -14.38 14.19
N GLU A 141 17.05 -15.04 14.90
CA GLU A 141 18.46 -14.69 14.85
C GLU A 141 19.13 -15.05 13.51
N GLU A 142 18.78 -16.21 12.94
CA GLU A 142 19.28 -16.62 11.62
C GLU A 142 18.72 -15.73 10.52
N LEU A 143 17.43 -15.43 10.58
CA LEU A 143 16.77 -14.51 9.65
C LEU A 143 17.43 -13.13 9.69
N LYS A 144 17.65 -12.58 10.89
CA LYS A 144 18.31 -11.30 11.04
C LYS A 144 19.73 -11.30 10.44
N LYS A 145 20.50 -12.35 10.66
CA LYS A 145 21.85 -12.48 10.07
C LYS A 145 21.81 -12.57 8.54
N ALA A 146 20.83 -13.31 7.99
CA ALA A 146 20.67 -13.45 6.55
C ALA A 146 20.26 -12.13 5.88
N ILE A 147 19.48 -11.30 6.57
CA ILE A 147 19.10 -9.96 6.13
C ILE A 147 20.27 -8.98 6.25
N ASP A 148 20.97 -8.96 7.39
CA ASP A 148 22.12 -8.06 7.64
C ASP A 148 23.26 -8.27 6.62
N THR A 149 23.32 -9.41 5.96
CA THR A 149 24.32 -9.75 4.92
C THR A 149 23.80 -9.60 3.50
N ASP A 150 22.57 -9.09 3.31
CA ASP A 150 21.85 -8.97 2.03
C ASP A 150 21.68 -10.28 1.24
N SER A 151 22.32 -11.36 1.71
CA SER A 151 22.36 -12.65 1.03
C SER A 151 21.00 -13.30 0.85
N LEU A 152 20.03 -12.97 1.71
CA LEU A 152 18.66 -13.47 1.60
C LEU A 152 17.98 -12.87 0.38
N TRP A 153 18.07 -11.55 0.22
CA TRP A 153 17.37 -10.83 -0.84
C TRP A 153 18.00 -11.04 -2.21
N GLU A 154 19.33 -11.08 -2.30
CA GLU A 154 20.06 -11.40 -3.53
C GLU A 154 19.62 -12.76 -4.11
N ASN A 155 19.31 -13.74 -3.25
CA ASN A 155 18.89 -15.07 -3.69
C ASN A 155 17.39 -15.20 -3.97
N LEU A 156 16.54 -14.46 -3.25
CA LEU A 156 15.08 -14.61 -3.31
C LEU A 156 14.40 -13.57 -4.21
N VAL A 157 14.97 -12.36 -4.27
CA VAL A 157 14.37 -11.24 -5.00
C VAL A 157 15.39 -10.75 -6.03
N GLN A 158 15.23 -11.20 -7.26
CA GLN A 158 16.09 -10.72 -8.36
C GLN A 158 15.72 -9.27 -8.69
N LEU A 159 16.37 -8.32 -8.03
CA LEU A 159 16.29 -6.90 -8.35
C LEU A 159 17.24 -6.58 -9.50
N THR A 160 16.85 -5.65 -10.35
CA THR A 160 17.69 -5.19 -11.48
C THR A 160 18.77 -4.21 -11.04
N ASP A 161 18.53 -3.51 -9.93
CA ASP A 161 19.41 -2.48 -9.38
C ASP A 161 20.05 -2.97 -8.07
N ASN A 162 20.98 -2.19 -7.52
CA ASN A 162 21.65 -2.52 -6.28
C ASN A 162 20.65 -2.43 -5.09
N LEU A 163 20.67 -3.42 -4.19
CA LEU A 163 19.85 -3.41 -2.97
C LEU A 163 20.03 -2.14 -2.13
N ALA A 164 21.24 -1.55 -2.14
CA ALA A 164 21.53 -0.30 -1.43
C ALA A 164 20.74 0.92 -1.95
N ASP A 165 20.18 0.85 -3.16
CA ASP A 165 19.35 1.90 -3.76
C ASP A 165 17.90 1.83 -3.32
N TYR A 166 17.54 0.81 -2.51
CA TYR A 166 16.19 0.59 -2.04
C TYR A 166 16.06 0.76 -0.53
N SER A 167 14.89 1.23 -0.12
CA SER A 167 14.39 1.06 1.23
C SER A 167 13.61 -0.24 1.27
N ILE A 168 14.03 -1.19 2.11
CA ILE A 168 13.46 -2.53 2.18
C ILE A 168 12.74 -2.72 3.51
N PHE A 169 11.50 -3.19 3.41
CA PHE A 169 10.70 -3.70 4.52
C PHE A 169 10.44 -5.20 4.32
N HIS A 170 10.39 -5.95 5.40
CA HIS A 170 10.04 -7.37 5.37
C HIS A 170 9.23 -7.76 6.61
N GLN A 171 8.39 -8.79 6.44
CA GLN A 171 7.61 -9.38 7.52
C GLN A 171 7.43 -10.87 7.26
N VAL A 172 7.73 -11.71 8.26
CA VAL A 172 7.35 -13.13 8.20
C VAL A 172 5.85 -13.24 8.32
N ILE A 173 5.20 -13.82 7.33
CA ILE A 173 3.74 -13.93 7.26
C ILE A 173 3.24 -15.35 7.50
N ASN A 174 4.10 -16.36 7.30
CA ASN A 174 3.75 -17.74 7.57
C ASN A 174 5.01 -18.56 7.92
N LYS A 175 4.88 -19.56 8.81
CA LYS A 175 5.92 -20.54 9.14
C LYS A 175 5.33 -21.95 8.98
N ASP A 176 5.81 -22.69 7.98
CA ASP A 176 5.47 -24.11 7.80
C ASP A 176 6.57 -24.97 8.40
N THR A 177 6.31 -25.48 9.62
CA THR A 177 7.24 -26.37 10.33
C THR A 177 7.33 -27.74 9.69
N THR A 178 6.30 -28.20 8.99
CA THR A 178 6.24 -29.49 8.32
C THR A 178 7.06 -29.48 7.03
N GLY A 179 6.87 -28.44 6.22
CA GLY A 179 7.63 -28.20 4.98
C GLY A 179 9.01 -27.60 5.22
N ASN A 180 9.36 -27.24 6.46
CA ASN A 180 10.60 -26.54 6.83
C ASN A 180 10.84 -25.27 6.01
N THR A 181 9.76 -24.50 5.79
CA THR A 181 9.77 -23.25 5.02
C THR A 181 9.07 -22.12 5.79
N MET A 182 9.31 -20.90 5.35
CA MET A 182 8.56 -19.72 5.79
C MET A 182 8.31 -18.79 4.63
N ASP A 183 7.15 -18.12 4.64
CA ASP A 183 6.82 -17.07 3.69
C ASP A 183 7.14 -15.71 4.30
N ILE A 184 7.80 -14.86 3.53
CA ILE A 184 8.20 -13.52 3.92
C ILE A 184 7.60 -12.53 2.95
N LEU A 185 6.83 -11.57 3.44
CA LEU A 185 6.45 -10.39 2.70
C LEU A 185 7.69 -9.51 2.55
N PHE A 186 8.05 -9.22 1.32
CA PHE A 186 9.12 -8.32 0.93
C PHE A 186 8.53 -7.09 0.26
N VAL A 187 8.91 -5.90 0.72
CA VAL A 187 8.52 -4.63 0.13
C VAL A 187 9.76 -3.77 -0.05
N ALA A 188 9.96 -3.27 -1.25
CA ALA A 188 11.10 -2.39 -1.55
C ALA A 188 10.66 -1.22 -2.43
N SER A 189 11.09 -0.02 -2.07
CA SER A 189 10.90 1.20 -2.87
C SER A 189 12.22 1.89 -3.10
N LYS A 190 12.42 2.47 -4.30
CA LYS A 190 13.66 3.21 -4.60
C LYS A 190 13.79 4.41 -3.67
N LEU A 191 14.98 4.58 -3.11
CA LEU A 191 15.29 5.74 -2.27
C LEU A 191 15.16 7.05 -3.04
N SER A 192 15.46 7.05 -4.35
CA SER A 192 15.25 8.21 -5.23
C SER A 192 13.79 8.66 -5.25
N ASP A 193 12.86 7.70 -5.38
CA ASP A 193 11.44 7.98 -5.47
C ASP A 193 10.90 8.50 -4.13
N ILE A 194 11.29 7.83 -3.03
CA ILE A 194 10.94 8.27 -1.67
C ILE A 194 11.42 9.70 -1.41
N ASN A 195 12.65 10.01 -1.81
CA ASN A 195 13.20 11.35 -1.67
C ASN A 195 12.45 12.37 -2.52
N SER A 196 12.10 12.03 -3.76
CA SER A 196 11.34 12.91 -4.65
C SER A 196 9.95 13.22 -4.08
N TYR A 197 9.23 12.22 -3.59
CA TYR A 197 7.95 12.44 -2.90
C TYR A 197 8.12 13.33 -1.65
N THR A 198 9.17 13.10 -0.86
CA THR A 198 9.48 13.90 0.33
C THR A 198 9.73 15.37 -0.03
N GLU A 199 10.47 15.64 -1.11
CA GLU A 199 10.74 17.01 -1.56
C GLU A 199 9.48 17.70 -2.10
N ILE A 200 8.58 16.98 -2.80
CA ILE A 200 7.27 17.52 -3.21
C ILE A 200 6.47 17.99 -1.99
N ILE A 201 6.37 17.14 -0.97
CA ILE A 201 5.63 17.44 0.27
C ILE A 201 6.25 18.64 0.99
N LYS A 202 7.57 18.69 1.06
CA LYS A 202 8.32 19.80 1.68
C LYS A 202 8.15 21.10 0.90
N LYS A 203 8.19 21.05 -0.44
CA LYS A 203 7.92 22.22 -1.29
C LYS A 203 6.49 22.73 -1.10
N GLY A 204 5.52 21.86 -0.88
CA GLY A 204 4.15 22.21 -0.50
C GLY A 204 4.02 22.89 0.88
N GLY A 205 5.07 22.85 1.71
CA GLY A 205 5.09 23.44 3.04
C GLY A 205 4.77 22.48 4.18
N LEU A 206 4.84 21.16 3.93
CA LEU A 206 4.57 20.11 4.91
C LEU A 206 5.83 19.30 5.22
N ASN A 207 5.82 18.62 6.37
CA ASN A 207 6.82 17.65 6.78
C ASN A 207 6.28 16.23 6.52
N ALA A 208 6.89 15.47 5.64
CA ALA A 208 6.55 14.06 5.46
C ALA A 208 7.05 13.25 6.67
N VAL A 209 6.14 12.92 7.58
CA VAL A 209 6.45 12.14 8.79
C VAL A 209 6.13 10.65 8.63
N ILE A 210 5.22 10.33 7.70
CA ILE A 210 4.87 8.97 7.31
C ILE A 210 4.86 8.89 5.80
N ILE A 211 5.53 7.86 5.28
CA ILE A 211 5.47 7.47 3.86
C ILE A 211 5.07 6.00 3.84
N ASP A 212 3.95 5.69 3.21
CA ASP A 212 3.44 4.34 3.07
C ASP A 212 3.15 4.02 1.61
N VAL A 213 2.99 2.76 1.25
CA VAL A 213 2.51 2.38 -0.06
C VAL A 213 0.99 2.31 -0.04
N LYS A 214 0.34 2.79 -1.09
CA LYS A 214 -1.12 2.93 -1.19
C LYS A 214 -1.91 1.69 -0.76
N CYS A 215 -1.45 0.49 -1.11
CA CYS A 215 -2.12 -0.75 -0.70
C CYS A 215 -2.08 -1.00 0.82
N PHE A 216 -1.05 -0.55 1.54
CA PHE A 216 -0.99 -0.68 3.00
C PHE A 216 -1.85 0.39 3.69
N ALA A 217 -1.91 1.60 3.13
CA ALA A 217 -2.85 2.62 3.57
C ALA A 217 -4.30 2.13 3.37
N LEU A 218 -4.61 1.54 2.21
CA LEU A 218 -5.92 0.91 1.95
C LEU A 218 -6.21 -0.23 2.93
N LYS A 219 -5.22 -1.09 3.24
CA LYS A 219 -5.36 -2.10 4.28
C LYS A 219 -5.75 -1.47 5.62
N SER A 220 -5.07 -0.40 6.02
CA SER A 220 -5.35 0.30 7.28
C SER A 220 -6.79 0.86 7.30
N ALA A 221 -7.29 1.40 6.17
CA ALA A 221 -8.67 1.86 6.04
C ALA A 221 -9.68 0.73 6.22
N VAL A 222 -9.43 -0.42 5.58
CA VAL A 222 -10.30 -1.60 5.70
C VAL A 222 -10.32 -2.12 7.13
N ASP A 223 -9.16 -2.22 7.79
CA ASP A 223 -9.06 -2.66 9.18
C ASP A 223 -9.80 -1.70 10.13
N GLN A 224 -9.67 -0.39 9.90
CA GLN A 224 -10.35 0.65 10.67
C GLN A 224 -11.87 0.52 10.57
N VAL A 225 -12.42 0.42 9.36
CA VAL A 225 -13.87 0.28 9.14
C VAL A 225 -14.38 -1.01 9.74
N ASN A 226 -13.69 -2.14 9.56
CA ASN A 226 -14.06 -3.42 10.15
C ASN A 226 -14.06 -3.36 11.68
N GLN A 227 -13.08 -2.69 12.28
CA GLN A 227 -13.00 -2.51 13.72
C GLN A 227 -14.15 -1.66 14.27
N ILE A 228 -14.51 -0.55 13.58
CA ILE A 228 -15.63 0.31 13.97
C ILE A 228 -16.96 -0.45 13.85
N ALA A 229 -17.14 -1.20 12.78
CA ALA A 229 -18.34 -1.99 12.54
C ALA A 229 -18.51 -3.16 13.53
N GLY A 230 -17.48 -3.48 14.33
CA GLY A 230 -17.46 -4.66 15.18
C GLY A 230 -17.48 -5.97 14.41
N SER A 231 -17.26 -5.89 13.10
CA SER A 231 -17.17 -7.05 12.23
C SER A 231 -15.79 -7.67 12.39
N ILE A 232 -15.63 -8.47 13.42
CA ILE A 232 -14.57 -9.47 13.43
C ILE A 232 -15.02 -10.50 12.40
N GLU A 233 -14.55 -10.35 11.16
CA GLU A 233 -14.76 -11.39 10.16
C GLU A 233 -14.14 -12.68 10.76
N GLU A 234 -14.96 -13.70 10.94
CA GLU A 234 -14.58 -14.98 11.59
C GLU A 234 -13.38 -15.66 10.90
N SER A 235 -12.98 -15.17 9.74
CA SER A 235 -11.94 -15.77 8.89
C SER A 235 -10.64 -14.99 8.80
N ASN A 236 -10.52 -13.79 9.39
CA ASN A 236 -9.37 -12.88 9.12
C ASN A 236 -9.04 -12.75 7.61
N LEU A 237 -10.06 -12.82 6.77
CA LEU A 237 -9.94 -12.82 5.31
C LEU A 237 -10.80 -11.70 4.71
N THR A 238 -10.15 -10.71 4.13
CA THR A 238 -10.82 -9.63 3.37
C THR A 238 -10.18 -9.52 1.99
N ALA A 239 -10.99 -9.41 0.95
CA ALA A 239 -10.51 -9.16 -0.41
C ALA A 239 -10.97 -7.79 -0.89
N VAL A 240 -10.05 -7.07 -1.53
CA VAL A 240 -10.25 -5.74 -2.11
C VAL A 240 -9.85 -5.76 -3.56
N LEU A 241 -10.66 -5.17 -4.42
CA LEU A 241 -10.34 -4.86 -5.81
C LEU A 241 -10.16 -3.35 -5.94
N GLU A 242 -8.96 -2.89 -6.20
CA GLU A 242 -8.74 -1.55 -6.74
C GLU A 242 -8.98 -1.60 -8.24
N PHE A 243 -9.98 -0.87 -8.71
CA PHE A 243 -10.36 -0.83 -10.12
C PHE A 243 -10.55 0.62 -10.57
N GLY A 244 -9.53 1.20 -11.19
CA GLY A 244 -9.51 2.63 -11.48
C GLY A 244 -8.64 3.01 -12.68
N LEU A 245 -8.45 4.31 -12.84
CA LEU A 245 -7.63 4.88 -13.91
C LEU A 245 -6.14 4.74 -13.63
N ASP A 246 -5.76 4.84 -12.37
CA ASP A 246 -4.36 4.99 -11.98
C ASP A 246 -3.74 3.65 -11.63
N GLU A 247 -4.43 2.88 -10.81
CA GLU A 247 -3.94 1.59 -10.30
C GLU A 247 -5.04 0.53 -10.36
N ASN A 248 -4.64 -0.71 -10.57
CA ASN A 248 -5.55 -1.84 -10.65
C ASN A 248 -4.88 -3.08 -10.07
N TYR A 249 -5.43 -3.61 -8.99
CA TYR A 249 -4.91 -4.81 -8.33
C TYR A 249 -5.99 -5.50 -7.49
N VAL A 250 -5.81 -6.78 -7.24
CA VAL A 250 -6.52 -7.51 -6.20
C VAL A 250 -5.61 -7.58 -4.97
N MET A 251 -6.09 -7.11 -3.84
CA MET A 251 -5.44 -7.26 -2.55
C MET A 251 -6.25 -8.21 -1.69
N ILE A 252 -5.64 -9.29 -1.21
CA ILE A 252 -6.26 -10.25 -0.31
C ILE A 252 -5.56 -10.12 1.03
N LEU A 253 -6.30 -9.69 2.04
CA LEU A 253 -5.85 -9.61 3.43
C LEU A 253 -6.17 -10.93 4.10
N TYR A 254 -5.15 -11.71 4.38
CA TYR A 254 -5.26 -12.99 5.07
C TYR A 254 -4.35 -13.00 6.29
N GLU A 255 -4.92 -13.29 7.46
CA GLU A 255 -4.20 -13.24 8.76
C GLU A 255 -3.42 -11.92 8.95
N ASN A 256 -4.05 -10.81 8.59
CA ASN A 256 -3.50 -9.43 8.60
C ASN A 256 -2.35 -9.17 7.60
N ASN A 257 -2.06 -10.10 6.69
CA ASN A 257 -1.03 -9.93 5.69
C ASN A 257 -1.64 -9.66 4.31
N PRO A 258 -1.19 -8.64 3.58
CA PRO A 258 -1.65 -8.34 2.24
C PRO A 258 -0.94 -9.22 1.21
N ILE A 259 -1.72 -9.86 0.36
CA ILE A 259 -1.28 -10.56 -0.85
C ILE A 259 -1.81 -9.74 -2.01
N ILE A 260 -0.92 -9.22 -2.85
CA ILE A 260 -1.27 -8.27 -3.91
C ILE A 260 -0.96 -8.89 -5.25
N THR A 261 -1.95 -8.83 -6.15
CA THR A 261 -1.81 -9.26 -7.55
C THR A 261 -2.23 -8.12 -8.46
N ASP A 262 -1.29 -7.62 -9.25
CA ASP A 262 -1.56 -6.56 -10.21
C ASP A 262 -2.52 -7.04 -11.31
N ILE A 263 -3.42 -6.12 -11.70
CA ILE A 263 -4.34 -6.31 -12.81
C ILE A 263 -3.94 -5.35 -13.93
N PHE A 264 -3.58 -5.89 -15.08
CA PHE A 264 -3.12 -5.08 -16.19
C PHE A 264 -4.29 -4.50 -16.99
N ILE A 265 -4.38 -3.17 -17.06
CA ILE A 265 -5.30 -2.42 -17.93
C ILE A 265 -4.52 -1.86 -19.12
N ARG A 266 -4.96 -2.22 -20.34
CA ARG A 266 -4.31 -1.73 -21.55
C ARG A 266 -4.60 -0.24 -21.75
N SER A 267 -3.61 0.51 -22.25
CA SER A 267 -3.74 1.95 -22.48
C SER A 267 -4.96 2.32 -23.33
N GLN A 268 -5.26 1.53 -24.35
CA GLN A 268 -6.45 1.74 -25.21
C GLN A 268 -7.78 1.58 -24.47
N ASP A 269 -7.82 0.85 -23.36
CA ASP A 269 -9.02 0.61 -22.58
C ASP A 269 -9.28 1.73 -21.56
N ARG A 270 -8.29 2.59 -21.28
CA ARG A 270 -8.44 3.73 -20.35
C ARG A 270 -9.52 4.71 -20.82
N LYS A 271 -9.54 4.99 -22.12
CA LYS A 271 -10.55 5.87 -22.73
C LYS A 271 -11.96 5.29 -22.56
N THR A 272 -12.13 3.98 -22.74
CA THR A 272 -13.41 3.28 -22.52
C THR A 272 -13.84 3.40 -21.06
N LEU A 273 -12.90 3.31 -20.11
CA LEU A 273 -13.19 3.43 -18.67
C LEU A 273 -13.78 4.79 -18.29
N THR A 274 -13.36 5.87 -18.96
CA THR A 274 -13.79 7.23 -18.61
C THR A 274 -14.96 7.76 -19.43
N GLU A 275 -15.04 7.40 -20.71
CA GLU A 275 -15.90 8.06 -21.67
C GLU A 275 -17.06 7.17 -22.15
N SER A 276 -16.95 5.84 -22.03
CA SER A 276 -18.00 4.97 -22.55
C SER A 276 -19.23 4.99 -21.67
N ASN A 277 -20.38 5.21 -22.32
CA ASN A 277 -21.70 4.99 -21.77
C ASN A 277 -22.38 3.77 -22.43
N ASN A 278 -21.63 3.00 -23.21
CA ASN A 278 -22.11 1.82 -23.90
C ASN A 278 -21.89 0.57 -23.05
N GLN A 279 -22.98 -0.03 -22.59
CA GLN A 279 -22.96 -1.22 -21.72
C GLN A 279 -22.23 -2.41 -22.36
N GLU A 280 -22.33 -2.59 -23.69
CA GLU A 280 -21.64 -3.69 -24.37
C GLU A 280 -20.12 -3.53 -24.35
N GLU A 281 -19.62 -2.29 -24.51
CA GLU A 281 -18.20 -1.98 -24.41
C GLU A 281 -17.68 -2.17 -22.99
N MET A 282 -18.43 -1.72 -21.99
CA MET A 282 -18.13 -1.93 -20.57
C MET A 282 -18.09 -3.43 -20.23
N ASP A 283 -19.10 -4.19 -20.67
CA ASP A 283 -19.16 -5.66 -20.46
C ASP A 283 -17.96 -6.36 -21.15
N ALA A 284 -17.60 -5.92 -22.35
CA ALA A 284 -16.46 -6.48 -23.07
C ALA A 284 -15.13 -6.19 -22.36
N LEU A 285 -14.97 -4.98 -21.82
CA LEU A 285 -13.82 -4.59 -21.03
C LEU A 285 -13.75 -5.41 -19.75
N VAL A 286 -14.82 -5.50 -18.98
CA VAL A 286 -14.88 -6.28 -17.74
C VAL A 286 -14.55 -7.74 -18.00
N ARG A 287 -15.07 -8.37 -19.06
CA ARG A 287 -14.73 -9.76 -19.40
C ARG A 287 -13.23 -9.99 -19.60
N ARG A 288 -12.54 -9.01 -20.17
CA ARG A 288 -11.05 -9.11 -20.35
C ARG A 288 -10.32 -9.06 -19.01
N TYR A 289 -10.71 -8.18 -18.10
CA TYR A 289 -10.05 -8.02 -16.80
C TYR A 289 -10.46 -9.09 -15.79
N MET A 290 -11.70 -9.53 -15.87
CA MET A 290 -12.25 -10.56 -14.98
C MET A 290 -11.43 -11.85 -14.98
N THR A 291 -10.79 -12.22 -16.11
CA THR A 291 -9.90 -13.38 -16.17
C THR A 291 -8.73 -13.22 -15.20
N GLN A 292 -8.13 -12.04 -15.11
CA GLN A 292 -7.03 -11.76 -14.20
C GLN A 292 -7.52 -11.74 -12.73
N VAL A 293 -8.68 -11.13 -12.47
CA VAL A 293 -9.30 -11.12 -11.14
C VAL A 293 -9.61 -12.53 -10.67
N LYS A 294 -10.19 -13.36 -11.55
CA LYS A 294 -10.45 -14.78 -11.25
C LYS A 294 -9.17 -15.55 -10.96
N GLN A 295 -8.13 -15.33 -11.75
CA GLN A 295 -6.84 -15.99 -11.55
C GLN A 295 -6.27 -15.63 -10.18
N ALA A 296 -6.23 -14.34 -9.81
CA ALA A 296 -5.75 -13.90 -8.52
C ALA A 296 -6.50 -14.56 -7.35
N ILE A 297 -7.83 -14.66 -7.47
CA ILE A 297 -8.67 -15.34 -6.46
C ILE A 297 -8.34 -16.84 -6.41
N GLN A 298 -8.26 -17.51 -7.56
CA GLN A 298 -8.01 -18.94 -7.64
C GLN A 298 -6.62 -19.33 -7.11
N ASP A 299 -5.60 -18.52 -7.40
CA ASP A 299 -4.23 -18.75 -6.90
C ASP A 299 -4.21 -18.69 -5.38
N PHE A 300 -4.90 -17.70 -4.80
CA PHE A 300 -5.06 -17.62 -3.36
C PHE A 300 -5.85 -18.80 -2.79
N GLU A 301 -7.03 -19.10 -3.33
CA GLU A 301 -7.90 -20.17 -2.85
C GLU A 301 -7.22 -21.54 -2.92
N THR A 302 -6.41 -21.76 -3.95
CA THR A 302 -5.63 -22.99 -4.12
C THR A 302 -4.50 -23.09 -3.09
N LYS A 303 -3.79 -21.99 -2.86
CA LYS A 303 -2.63 -21.98 -1.95
C LYS A 303 -3.05 -22.09 -0.46
N TYR A 304 -4.12 -21.40 -0.08
CA TYR A 304 -4.51 -21.26 1.33
C TYR A 304 -5.76 -22.04 1.72
N GLU A 305 -6.39 -22.73 0.76
CA GLU A 305 -7.63 -23.51 0.97
C GLU A 305 -8.78 -22.69 1.58
N LYS A 306 -8.82 -21.37 1.28
CA LYS A 306 -9.83 -20.43 1.76
C LYS A 306 -10.59 -19.84 0.59
N ARG A 307 -11.92 -19.64 0.74
CA ARG A 307 -12.78 -19.14 -0.31
C ARG A 307 -13.06 -17.65 -0.16
N ILE A 308 -12.93 -16.91 -1.27
CA ILE A 308 -13.29 -15.50 -1.36
C ILE A 308 -14.69 -15.38 -1.93
N ARG A 309 -15.62 -14.86 -1.14
CA ARG A 309 -17.02 -14.69 -1.53
C ARG A 309 -17.37 -13.25 -1.88
N ASN A 310 -16.68 -12.28 -1.31
CA ASN A 310 -16.94 -10.86 -1.49
C ASN A 310 -15.65 -10.10 -1.71
N LEU A 311 -15.68 -9.14 -2.63
CA LEU A 311 -14.64 -8.13 -2.79
C LEU A 311 -15.22 -6.76 -2.42
N LYS A 312 -14.49 -6.05 -1.57
CA LYS A 312 -14.67 -4.61 -1.40
C LYS A 312 -14.02 -3.93 -2.60
N VAL A 313 -14.68 -2.98 -3.22
CA VAL A 313 -14.15 -2.31 -4.41
C VAL A 313 -13.82 -0.87 -4.08
N THR A 314 -12.63 -0.45 -4.45
CA THR A 314 -12.21 0.95 -4.45
C THR A 314 -12.02 1.41 -5.89
N SER A 315 -12.46 2.61 -6.22
CA SER A 315 -12.44 3.09 -7.61
C SER A 315 -12.59 4.61 -7.69
N ASN A 316 -11.83 5.23 -8.56
CA ASN A 316 -11.99 6.64 -8.94
C ASN A 316 -12.78 6.82 -10.26
N LEU A 317 -13.40 5.75 -10.77
CA LEU A 317 -14.20 5.83 -11.99
C LEU A 317 -15.56 6.48 -11.74
N PRO A 318 -16.01 7.38 -12.60
CA PRO A 318 -17.32 8.03 -12.45
C PRO A 318 -18.49 7.04 -12.59
N ASN A 319 -18.38 6.04 -13.46
CA ASN A 319 -19.44 5.06 -13.76
C ASN A 319 -19.14 3.70 -13.11
N VAL A 320 -18.56 3.68 -11.91
CA VAL A 320 -18.10 2.43 -11.28
C VAL A 320 -19.23 1.42 -11.07
N GLU A 321 -20.45 1.87 -10.75
CA GLU A 321 -21.59 0.96 -10.50
C GLU A 321 -22.02 0.18 -11.74
N GLU A 322 -21.92 0.77 -12.94
CA GLU A 322 -22.18 0.09 -14.20
C GLU A 322 -21.15 -1.03 -14.44
N TYR A 323 -19.89 -0.74 -14.17
CA TYR A 323 -18.82 -1.75 -14.21
C TYR A 323 -19.04 -2.85 -13.18
N LEU A 324 -19.44 -2.50 -11.95
CA LEU A 324 -19.75 -3.49 -10.91
C LEU A 324 -20.95 -4.36 -11.32
N GLY A 325 -21.95 -3.80 -11.99
CA GLY A 325 -23.05 -4.56 -12.61
C GLY A 325 -22.53 -5.64 -13.55
N SER A 326 -21.54 -5.30 -14.40
CA SER A 326 -20.88 -6.26 -15.29
C SER A 326 -20.08 -7.33 -14.56
N PHE A 327 -19.35 -6.97 -13.50
CA PHE A 327 -18.63 -7.95 -12.66
C PHE A 327 -19.62 -8.93 -12.00
N ARG A 328 -20.67 -8.43 -11.36
CA ARG A 328 -21.70 -9.24 -10.67
C ARG A 328 -22.39 -10.21 -11.63
N LYS A 329 -22.69 -9.77 -12.85
CA LYS A 329 -23.31 -10.59 -13.91
C LYS A 329 -22.42 -11.77 -14.34
N ASN A 330 -21.12 -11.58 -14.38
CA ASN A 330 -20.15 -12.54 -14.90
C ASN A 330 -19.43 -13.36 -13.80
N MET A 331 -19.57 -12.97 -12.53
CA MET A 331 -19.01 -13.68 -11.37
C MET A 331 -20.09 -13.89 -10.31
N VAL A 332 -21.10 -14.71 -10.64
CA VAL A 332 -22.33 -14.90 -9.83
C VAL A 332 -22.08 -15.42 -8.40
N ASN A 333 -20.94 -16.04 -8.15
CA ASN A 333 -20.58 -16.57 -6.83
C ASN A 333 -19.72 -15.61 -6.00
N THR A 334 -19.45 -14.41 -6.53
CA THR A 334 -18.60 -13.41 -5.89
C THR A 334 -19.33 -12.07 -5.83
N GLY A 335 -19.49 -11.53 -4.63
CA GLY A 335 -20.04 -10.19 -4.42
C GLY A 335 -19.00 -9.11 -4.73
N PHE A 336 -19.44 -7.99 -5.30
CA PHE A 336 -18.65 -6.80 -5.54
C PHE A 336 -19.39 -5.60 -4.95
N ASN A 337 -18.83 -4.99 -3.91
CA ASN A 337 -19.45 -3.88 -3.21
C ASN A 337 -18.46 -2.72 -3.07
N LEU A 338 -18.91 -1.51 -3.36
CA LEU A 338 -18.10 -0.33 -3.09
C LEU A 338 -17.74 -0.26 -1.61
N PHE A 339 -16.48 0.02 -1.35
CA PHE A 339 -15.97 0.23 -0.01
C PHE A 339 -16.16 1.71 0.37
N ASP A 340 -16.80 1.99 1.49
CA ASP A 340 -16.90 3.34 2.03
C ASP A 340 -15.88 3.52 3.17
N PRO A 341 -14.80 4.28 2.95
CA PRO A 341 -13.78 4.51 3.97
C PRO A 341 -14.24 5.41 5.11
N LEU A 342 -15.38 6.10 4.96
CA LEU A 342 -15.96 6.95 6.00
C LEU A 342 -17.05 6.24 6.80
N ASP A 343 -17.28 4.94 6.55
CA ASP A 343 -18.26 4.18 7.32
C ASP A 343 -17.85 4.12 8.80
N GLY A 344 -18.75 4.57 9.67
CA GLY A 344 -18.50 4.72 11.11
C GLY A 344 -17.63 5.93 11.51
N ILE A 345 -17.13 6.72 10.57
CA ILE A 345 -16.46 7.99 10.85
C ILE A 345 -17.51 9.11 10.88
N LYS A 346 -17.50 9.90 11.94
CA LYS A 346 -18.40 11.06 12.03
C LYS A 346 -17.96 12.14 11.06
N VAL A 347 -18.86 12.50 10.14
CA VAL A 347 -18.67 13.64 9.24
C VAL A 347 -19.40 14.84 9.83
N PRO A 348 -18.72 15.97 10.13
CA PRO A 348 -19.37 17.19 10.57
C PRO A 348 -20.22 17.82 9.45
N ALA A 349 -21.33 18.48 9.80
CA ALA A 349 -22.28 19.06 8.85
C ALA A 349 -21.64 19.99 7.80
N GLN A 350 -20.58 20.72 8.18
CA GLN A 350 -19.86 21.60 7.25
C GLN A 350 -19.04 20.85 6.18
N LEU A 351 -18.78 19.56 6.36
CA LEU A 351 -18.06 18.73 5.40
C LEU A 351 -18.96 17.75 4.63
N GLU A 352 -20.23 17.60 5.04
CA GLU A 352 -21.15 16.66 4.41
C GLU A 352 -21.28 16.87 2.90
N GLU A 353 -21.42 18.12 2.45
CA GLU A 353 -21.52 18.46 1.03
C GLU A 353 -20.22 18.10 0.28
N SER A 354 -19.06 18.38 0.90
CA SER A 354 -17.74 18.12 0.28
C SER A 354 -17.44 16.63 0.10
N VAL A 355 -18.00 15.76 0.95
CA VAL A 355 -17.78 14.31 0.90
C VAL A 355 -18.96 13.55 0.30
N ASN A 356 -20.02 14.25 -0.10
CA ASN A 356 -21.17 13.64 -0.78
C ASN A 356 -20.92 13.51 -2.29
N LEU A 357 -19.97 12.65 -2.63
CA LEU A 357 -19.44 12.49 -3.99
C LEU A 357 -20.10 11.36 -4.78
N GLY A 358 -21.18 10.75 -4.25
CA GLY A 358 -21.79 9.56 -4.84
C GLY A 358 -20.93 8.29 -4.71
N ASN A 359 -19.68 8.38 -5.06
CA ASN A 359 -18.66 7.35 -4.81
C ASN A 359 -17.52 7.94 -3.98
N ARG A 360 -17.26 7.37 -2.81
CA ARG A 360 -16.18 7.78 -1.89
C ARG A 360 -15.09 6.74 -1.73
N SER A 361 -15.23 5.60 -2.38
CA SER A 361 -14.33 4.46 -2.18
C SER A 361 -12.86 4.77 -2.46
N TYR A 362 -12.59 5.67 -3.42
CA TYR A 362 -11.24 6.09 -3.78
C TYR A 362 -10.54 6.99 -2.72
N LEU A 363 -11.28 7.42 -1.70
CA LEU A 363 -10.70 8.21 -0.59
C LEU A 363 -10.02 7.33 0.46
N SER A 364 -10.07 6.02 0.31
CA SER A 364 -9.60 5.03 1.28
C SER A 364 -8.15 5.22 1.71
N THR A 365 -7.31 5.72 0.81
CA THR A 365 -5.87 5.87 1.06
C THR A 365 -5.50 7.17 1.77
N VAL A 366 -6.43 8.12 1.86
CA VAL A 366 -6.17 9.45 2.44
C VAL A 366 -6.91 9.67 3.77
N THR A 367 -7.83 8.77 4.14
CA THR A 367 -8.67 8.91 5.34
C THR A 367 -8.18 8.14 6.57
N VAL A 368 -7.03 7.49 6.50
CA VAL A 368 -6.49 6.66 7.59
C VAL A 368 -5.12 7.12 8.05
#